data_c6d0f7189a917ec4d91dcf1206ff2e89
#
_entry.id   c6d0f7189a917ec4d91dcf1206ff2e89
#
_cell.length_a   1.000
_cell.length_b   1.000
_cell.length_c   1.000
_cell.angle_alpha   90.00
_cell.angle_beta   90.00
_cell.angle_gamma   90.00
#
_symmetry.space_group_name_H-M   'P 1'
#
loop_
_entity.id
_entity.type
_entity.pdbx_description
1 polymer ?
#
loop_
_entity_poly.entity_id
_entity_poly.type
_entity_poly.pdbx_seq_one_letter_code
_entity_poly.pdbx_strand_id
1 'polypeptide(L)'
;MYKRQPDEVMKKAVFADWFLTSTNALTEDGEFVNVDGNCNRIASMLYGGKNTVFVLGVNKIVKDVPAALERIRTVAAKKNCLRFGYLSNPCVTGGDCKDCPKDTNICHATSIITLPPRSKTVYVVIVNKELGY
;
A
#
# COMPACT_ATOMS: atom_id res chain seq x y z
N MET A 1 17.70 9.19 -7.92
CA MET A 1 16.59 9.09 -8.89
C MET A 1 15.99 7.69 -8.81
N TYR A 2 14.78 7.55 -8.29
CA TYR A 2 14.09 6.26 -8.18
C TYR A 2 13.69 5.79 -9.58
N LYS A 3 14.33 4.74 -10.09
CA LYS A 3 13.92 4.13 -11.38
C LYS A 3 12.62 3.36 -11.16
N ARG A 4 11.52 3.87 -11.71
CA ARG A 4 10.27 3.11 -11.80
C ARG A 4 10.55 1.80 -12.53
N GLN A 5 10.06 0.69 -12.00
CA GLN A 5 10.16 -0.58 -12.71
C GLN A 5 9.38 -0.49 -14.04
N PRO A 6 9.88 -1.08 -15.13
CA PRO A 6 9.14 -1.13 -16.37
C PRO A 6 7.74 -1.74 -16.17
N ASP A 7 6.73 -1.18 -16.84
CA ASP A 7 5.34 -1.61 -16.72
C ASP A 7 5.15 -3.12 -17.01
N GLU A 8 5.91 -3.66 -17.95
CA GLU A 8 5.93 -5.08 -18.26
C GLU A 8 6.37 -5.97 -17.09
N VAL A 9 7.34 -5.51 -16.30
CA VAL A 9 7.79 -6.25 -15.10
C VAL A 9 6.70 -6.27 -14.04
N MET A 10 6.02 -5.13 -13.85
CA MET A 10 4.89 -5.04 -12.91
C MET A 10 3.72 -5.94 -13.34
N LYS A 11 3.42 -6.03 -14.63
CA LYS A 11 2.39 -6.93 -15.17
C LYS A 11 2.76 -8.40 -14.98
N LYS A 12 4.01 -8.77 -15.27
CA LYS A 12 4.52 -10.14 -15.06
C LYS A 12 4.50 -10.54 -13.58
N ALA A 13 4.76 -9.61 -12.67
CA ALA A 13 4.73 -9.88 -11.23
C ALA A 13 3.37 -10.35 -10.71
N VAL A 14 2.27 -9.98 -11.38
CA VAL A 14 0.92 -10.47 -11.04
C VAL A 14 0.80 -11.99 -11.18
N PHE A 15 1.56 -12.59 -12.09
CA PHE A 15 1.53 -14.03 -12.37
C PHE A 15 2.62 -14.83 -11.64
N ALA A 16 3.44 -14.18 -10.82
CA ALA A 16 4.48 -14.85 -10.05
C ALA A 16 3.89 -15.76 -8.97
N ASP A 17 4.46 -16.94 -8.77
CA ASP A 17 4.01 -17.89 -7.72
C ASP A 17 4.11 -17.29 -6.31
N TRP A 18 5.09 -16.41 -6.08
CA TRP A 18 5.34 -15.72 -4.83
C TRP A 18 5.35 -14.21 -5.03
N PHE A 19 4.54 -13.51 -4.25
CA PHE A 19 4.50 -12.06 -4.22
C PHE A 19 4.94 -11.55 -2.84
N LEU A 20 6.11 -10.93 -2.78
CA LEU A 20 6.63 -10.29 -1.58
C LEU A 20 6.24 -8.82 -1.58
N THR A 21 5.61 -8.39 -0.54
CA THR A 21 5.11 -7.02 -0.42
C THR A 21 5.08 -6.55 1.04
N SER A 22 4.74 -5.29 1.22
CA SER A 22 4.30 -4.75 2.51
C SER A 22 2.88 -4.21 2.36
N THR A 23 2.24 -3.86 3.45
CA THR A 23 0.95 -3.15 3.47
C THR A 23 1.14 -1.69 3.84
N ASN A 24 0.17 -0.84 3.52
CA ASN A 24 0.16 0.53 4.04
C ASN A 24 -0.26 0.57 5.52
N ALA A 25 -1.21 -0.28 5.92
CA ALA A 25 -1.56 -0.49 7.32
C ALA A 25 -2.12 -1.91 7.53
N LEU A 26 -1.98 -2.41 8.75
CA LEU A 26 -2.59 -3.63 9.26
C LEU A 26 -3.41 -3.24 10.49
N THR A 27 -4.68 -3.60 10.55
CA THR A 27 -5.50 -3.37 11.74
C THR A 27 -5.23 -4.42 12.81
N GLU A 28 -5.58 -4.12 14.06
CA GLU A 28 -5.50 -5.09 15.17
C GLU A 28 -6.41 -6.31 14.93
N ASP A 29 -7.48 -6.14 14.15
CA ASP A 29 -8.38 -7.23 13.73
C ASP A 29 -7.83 -8.04 12.54
N GLY A 30 -6.65 -7.67 12.00
CA GLY A 30 -5.97 -8.41 10.92
C GLY A 30 -6.32 -7.98 9.50
N GLU A 31 -6.96 -6.84 9.31
CA GLU A 31 -7.32 -6.33 7.99
C GLU A 31 -6.14 -5.59 7.35
N PHE A 32 -5.80 -5.93 6.10
CA PHE A 32 -4.79 -5.22 5.32
C PHE A 32 -5.42 -4.08 4.54
N VAL A 33 -5.04 -2.84 4.85
CA VAL A 33 -5.53 -1.65 4.16
C VAL A 33 -4.44 -1.08 3.27
N ASN A 34 -4.75 -0.94 1.98
CA ASN A 34 -3.80 -0.47 0.98
C ASN A 34 -4.41 0.57 0.05
N VAL A 35 -3.59 1.55 -0.34
CA VAL A 35 -3.91 2.52 -1.38
C VAL A 35 -2.80 2.47 -2.44
N ASP A 36 -3.20 2.43 -3.71
CA ASP A 36 -2.30 2.27 -4.85
C ASP A 36 -2.60 3.28 -5.96
N GLY A 37 -1.54 3.74 -6.62
CA GLY A 37 -1.65 4.58 -7.81
C GLY A 37 -1.80 3.77 -9.11
N ASN A 38 -1.02 2.71 -9.28
CA ASN A 38 -1.06 1.87 -10.48
C ASN A 38 -1.91 0.60 -10.31
N CYS A 39 -2.44 0.34 -9.13
CA CYS A 39 -3.20 -0.84 -8.77
C CYS A 39 -2.45 -2.19 -8.90
N ASN A 40 -1.17 -2.18 -9.27
CA ASN A 40 -0.38 -3.39 -9.49
C ASN A 40 -0.13 -4.20 -8.21
N ARG A 41 0.13 -3.53 -7.07
CA ARG A 41 0.27 -4.22 -5.79
C ARG A 41 -1.07 -4.81 -5.33
N ILE A 42 -2.14 -4.02 -5.41
CA ILE A 42 -3.49 -4.46 -5.04
C ILE A 42 -3.91 -5.67 -5.89
N ALA A 43 -3.69 -5.64 -7.20
CA ALA A 43 -3.99 -6.77 -8.09
C ALA A 43 -3.24 -8.05 -7.65
N SER A 44 -1.94 -7.92 -7.35
CA SER A 44 -1.13 -9.04 -6.87
C SER A 44 -1.57 -9.53 -5.49
N MET A 45 -1.94 -8.63 -4.58
CA MET A 45 -2.43 -8.97 -3.25
C MET A 45 -3.76 -9.72 -3.30
N LEU A 46 -4.70 -9.26 -4.15
CA LEU A 46 -6.05 -9.79 -4.21
C LEU A 46 -6.11 -11.11 -5.02
N TYR A 47 -5.52 -11.15 -6.20
CA TYR A 47 -5.71 -12.29 -7.11
C TYR A 47 -4.43 -12.84 -7.73
N GLY A 48 -3.33 -12.08 -7.77
CA GLY A 48 -2.08 -12.54 -8.36
C GLY A 48 -1.37 -13.63 -7.53
N GLY A 49 -0.75 -14.60 -8.22
CA GLY A 49 0.08 -15.64 -7.66
C GLY A 49 -0.59 -16.59 -6.67
N LYS A 50 0.16 -17.60 -6.21
CA LYS A 50 -0.32 -18.59 -5.22
C LYS A 50 -0.06 -18.18 -3.78
N ASN A 51 1.03 -17.43 -3.58
CA ASN A 51 1.51 -17.07 -2.25
C ASN A 51 1.77 -15.57 -2.16
N THR A 52 1.31 -14.94 -1.09
CA THR A 52 1.64 -13.55 -0.77
C THR A 52 2.31 -13.48 0.59
N VAL A 53 3.46 -12.84 0.67
CA VAL A 53 4.19 -12.60 1.91
C VAL A 53 4.15 -11.11 2.21
N PHE A 54 3.43 -10.74 3.26
CA PHE A 54 3.44 -9.39 3.80
C PHE A 54 4.56 -9.26 4.83
N VAL A 55 5.52 -8.38 4.58
CA VAL A 55 6.56 -8.01 5.56
C VAL A 55 6.31 -6.57 5.99
N LEU A 56 6.08 -6.36 7.27
CA LEU A 56 5.75 -5.04 7.81
C LEU A 56 6.38 -4.80 9.18
N GLY A 57 6.69 -3.54 9.46
CA GLY A 57 7.11 -3.10 10.78
C GLY A 57 5.90 -2.82 11.69
N VAL A 58 6.13 -2.85 13.00
CA VAL A 58 5.11 -2.53 14.02
C VAL A 58 4.50 -1.14 13.86
N ASN A 59 5.23 -0.20 13.22
CA ASN A 59 4.76 1.14 12.90
C ASN A 59 3.56 1.18 11.93
N LYS A 60 3.17 0.04 11.34
CA LYS A 60 2.02 -0.07 10.41
C LYS A 60 0.79 -0.69 11.06
N ILE A 61 0.89 -1.14 12.30
CA ILE A 61 -0.24 -1.67 13.05
C ILE A 61 -1.06 -0.50 13.59
N VAL A 62 -2.36 -0.55 13.36
CA VAL A 62 -3.34 0.46 13.77
C VAL A 62 -4.60 -0.19 14.31
N LYS A 63 -5.37 0.57 15.06
CA LYS A 63 -6.56 0.06 15.74
C LYS A 63 -7.60 -0.53 14.79
N ASP A 64 -7.98 0.21 13.75
CA ASP A 64 -9.12 -0.10 12.88
C ASP A 64 -8.95 0.50 11.47
N VAL A 65 -9.90 0.24 10.57
CA VAL A 65 -9.87 0.74 9.19
C VAL A 65 -9.88 2.28 9.11
N PRO A 66 -10.68 3.04 9.88
CA PRO A 66 -10.55 4.50 9.92
C PRO A 66 -9.15 4.99 10.26
N ALA A 67 -8.52 4.41 11.30
CA ALA A 67 -7.14 4.72 11.68
C ALA A 67 -6.13 4.33 10.58
N ALA A 68 -6.38 3.23 9.85
CA ALA A 68 -5.57 2.83 8.71
C ALA A 68 -5.62 3.85 7.57
N LEU A 69 -6.80 4.32 7.20
CA LEU A 69 -6.98 5.33 6.16
C LEU A 69 -6.34 6.67 6.56
N GLU A 70 -6.47 7.07 7.81
CA GLU A 70 -5.83 8.28 8.33
C GLU A 70 -4.29 8.14 8.29
N ARG A 71 -3.74 7.00 8.74
CA ARG A 71 -2.31 6.72 8.63
C ARG A 71 -1.82 6.77 7.19
N ILE A 72 -2.58 6.20 6.25
CA ILE A 72 -2.22 6.23 4.83
C ILE A 72 -2.14 7.67 4.34
N ARG A 73 -3.13 8.49 4.65
CA ARG A 73 -3.18 9.90 4.26
C ARG A 73 -2.04 10.71 4.85
N THR A 74 -1.81 10.60 6.16
CA THR A 74 -0.89 11.47 6.92
C THR A 74 0.56 10.99 6.88
N VAL A 75 0.79 9.70 6.69
CA VAL A 75 2.14 9.12 6.71
C VAL A 75 2.52 8.54 5.35
N ALA A 76 1.83 7.50 4.88
CA ALA A 76 2.29 6.75 3.71
C ALA A 76 2.19 7.56 2.40
N ALA A 77 1.05 8.19 2.14
CA ALA A 77 0.85 9.02 0.95
C ALA A 77 1.73 10.27 1.02
N LYS A 78 1.77 10.95 2.17
CA LYS A 78 2.62 12.13 2.38
C LYS A 78 4.07 11.84 2.07
N LYS A 79 4.66 10.79 2.66
CA LYS A 79 6.06 10.42 2.44
C LYS A 79 6.32 9.99 0.98
N ASN A 80 5.36 9.33 0.33
CA ASN A 80 5.47 9.00 -1.08
C ASN A 80 5.40 10.25 -1.98
N CYS A 81 4.50 11.19 -1.71
CA CYS A 81 4.43 12.46 -2.45
C CYS A 81 5.73 13.25 -2.32
N LEU A 82 6.27 13.37 -1.10
CA LEU A 82 7.58 14.00 -0.88
C LEU A 82 8.69 13.31 -1.68
N ARG A 83 8.73 11.98 -1.70
CA ARG A 83 9.71 11.21 -2.48
C ARG A 83 9.59 11.44 -3.98
N PHE A 84 8.38 11.68 -4.49
CA PHE A 84 8.13 11.97 -5.92
C PHE A 84 8.29 13.45 -6.26
N GLY A 85 8.47 14.33 -5.29
CA GLY A 85 8.52 15.78 -5.50
C GLY A 85 7.15 16.44 -5.67
N TYR A 86 6.07 15.79 -5.27
CA TYR A 86 4.70 16.30 -5.36
C TYR A 86 4.35 17.16 -4.14
N LEU A 87 5.02 18.31 -4.02
CA LEU A 87 4.99 19.15 -2.82
C LEU A 87 3.66 19.90 -2.61
N SER A 88 2.86 20.07 -3.67
CA SER A 88 1.57 20.77 -3.63
C SER A 88 0.40 19.85 -3.23
N ASN A 89 0.62 18.55 -3.12
CA ASN A 89 -0.46 17.62 -2.78
C ASN A 89 -1.01 17.88 -1.35
N PRO A 90 -2.34 17.79 -1.15
CA PRO A 90 -2.99 18.09 0.13
C PRO A 90 -2.43 17.29 1.32
N CYS A 91 -2.05 16.03 1.13
CA CYS A 91 -1.42 15.21 2.18
C CYS A 91 -0.05 15.77 2.64
N VAL A 92 0.60 16.59 1.82
CA VAL A 92 1.86 17.28 2.15
C VAL A 92 1.58 18.63 2.80
N THR A 93 0.65 19.41 2.24
CA THR A 93 0.35 20.79 2.65
C THR A 93 -0.66 20.88 3.81
N GLY A 94 -1.35 19.78 4.13
CA GLY A 94 -2.41 19.77 5.16
C GLY A 94 -3.80 20.10 4.63
N GLY A 95 -4.00 20.14 3.31
CA GLY A 95 -5.30 20.39 2.68
C GLY A 95 -6.22 19.17 2.62
N ASP A 96 -7.37 19.32 1.98
CA ASP A 96 -8.36 18.25 1.79
C ASP A 96 -7.97 17.34 0.62
N CYS A 97 -8.02 16.02 0.81
CA CYS A 97 -7.68 15.04 -0.22
C CYS A 97 -8.54 15.14 -1.50
N LYS A 98 -9.78 15.64 -1.40
CA LYS A 98 -10.65 15.87 -2.59
C LYS A 98 -10.08 16.93 -3.55
N ASP A 99 -9.24 17.83 -3.06
CA ASP A 99 -8.60 18.88 -3.85
C ASP A 99 -7.24 18.42 -4.45
N CYS A 100 -6.94 17.11 -4.39
CA CYS A 100 -5.68 16.58 -4.90
C CYS A 100 -5.60 16.72 -6.43
N PRO A 101 -4.52 17.34 -6.96
CA PRO A 101 -4.36 17.50 -8.40
C PRO A 101 -4.28 16.14 -9.11
N LYS A 102 -5.02 15.96 -10.22
CA LYS A 102 -5.11 14.69 -10.94
C LYS A 102 -3.76 14.16 -11.40
N ASP A 103 -2.87 15.04 -11.85
CA ASP A 103 -1.57 14.68 -12.42
C ASP A 103 -0.56 14.17 -11.38
N THR A 104 -0.75 14.54 -10.12
CA THR A 104 0.13 14.15 -9.01
C THR A 104 -0.55 13.26 -7.98
N ASN A 105 -1.84 12.92 -8.20
CA ASN A 105 -2.55 11.99 -7.35
C ASN A 105 -1.93 10.59 -7.44
N ILE A 106 -1.65 9.98 -6.29
CA ILE A 106 -1.09 8.62 -6.18
C ILE A 106 -2.05 7.66 -5.48
N CYS A 107 -3.30 8.08 -5.24
CA CYS A 107 -4.31 7.34 -4.48
C CYS A 107 -5.49 6.98 -5.39
N HIS A 108 -5.27 6.09 -6.37
CA HIS A 108 -6.28 5.76 -7.37
C HIS A 108 -7.18 4.60 -6.95
N ALA A 109 -6.69 3.69 -6.13
CA ALA A 109 -7.48 2.54 -5.66
C ALA A 109 -7.20 2.28 -4.18
N THR A 110 -8.23 1.93 -3.44
CA THR A 110 -8.16 1.49 -2.05
C THR A 110 -8.64 0.06 -1.95
N SER A 111 -7.91 -0.79 -1.21
CA SER A 111 -8.34 -2.14 -0.88
C SER A 111 -8.35 -2.35 0.63
N ILE A 112 -9.35 -3.07 1.12
CA ILE A 112 -9.45 -3.58 2.48
C ILE A 112 -9.58 -5.08 2.35
N ILE A 113 -8.57 -5.83 2.79
CA ILE A 113 -8.55 -7.29 2.74
C ILE A 113 -8.87 -7.78 4.15
N THR A 114 -10.10 -8.21 4.36
CA THR A 114 -10.60 -8.68 5.66
C THR A 114 -10.28 -10.13 5.94
N LEU A 115 -10.15 -10.93 4.89
CA LEU A 115 -9.78 -12.35 4.97
C LEU A 115 -8.86 -12.71 3.79
N PRO A 116 -7.97 -13.69 3.95
CA PRO A 116 -7.14 -14.17 2.85
C PRO A 116 -7.99 -14.62 1.67
N PRO A 117 -7.65 -14.23 0.43
CA PRO A 117 -8.32 -14.75 -0.75
C PRO A 117 -8.24 -16.28 -0.81
N ARG A 118 -9.34 -16.96 -1.14
CA ARG A 118 -9.44 -18.44 -1.15
C ARG A 118 -8.44 -19.13 -2.10
N SER A 119 -7.99 -18.41 -3.12
CA SER A 119 -7.09 -18.93 -4.18
C SER A 119 -5.61 -18.89 -3.81
N LYS A 120 -5.24 -18.36 -2.64
CA LYS A 120 -3.83 -18.18 -2.27
C LYS A 120 -3.56 -18.35 -0.77
N THR A 121 -2.30 -18.62 -0.47
CA THR A 121 -1.80 -18.60 0.91
C THR A 121 -1.21 -17.22 1.22
N VAL A 122 -1.56 -16.69 2.38
CA VAL A 122 -1.05 -15.41 2.89
C VAL A 122 -0.15 -15.67 4.10
N TYR A 123 1.06 -15.16 4.03
CA TYR A 123 2.03 -15.17 5.12
C TYR A 123 2.21 -13.75 5.63
N VAL A 124 2.30 -13.58 6.94
CA VAL A 124 2.50 -12.28 7.59
C VAL A 124 3.74 -12.34 8.46
N VAL A 125 4.70 -11.47 8.17
CA VAL A 125 5.93 -11.31 8.94
C VAL A 125 5.91 -9.91 9.57
N ILE A 126 5.69 -9.85 10.87
CA ILE A 126 5.73 -8.61 11.64
C ILE A 126 7.11 -8.47 12.26
N VAL A 127 7.79 -7.40 11.93
CA VAL A 127 9.13 -7.08 12.45
C VAL A 127 8.98 -6.06 13.57
N ASN A 128 9.55 -6.35 14.74
CA ASN A 128 9.52 -5.45 15.90
C ASN A 128 10.48 -4.24 15.72
N LYS A 129 10.32 -3.56 14.60
CA LYS A 129 11.02 -2.30 14.25
C LYS A 129 10.15 -1.50 13.29
N GLU A 130 10.43 -0.22 13.15
CA GLU A 130 9.85 0.61 12.09
C GLU A 130 10.44 0.21 10.73
N LEU A 131 9.58 -0.24 9.81
CA LEU A 131 9.96 -0.60 8.45
C LEU A 131 9.07 0.11 7.43
N GLY A 132 9.71 0.93 6.60
CA GLY A 132 9.05 1.70 5.56
C GLY A 132 8.05 2.73 6.13
N TYR A 133 7.10 3.14 5.32
CA TYR A 133 6.08 4.12 5.69
C TYR A 133 4.70 3.75 5.15
#